data_7e24abb7bb689a33084a7c89db65fd81
#
_entry.id   7e24abb7bb689a33084a7c89db65fd81
#
_cell.length_a   1.000
_cell.length_b   1.000
_cell.length_c   1.000
_cell.angle_alpha   90.00
_cell.angle_beta   90.00
_cell.angle_gamma   90.00
#
_symmetry.space_group_name_H-M   'P 1'
#
loop_
_entity.id
_entity.type
_entity.pdbx_description
1 polymer ?
#
loop_
_entity_poly.entity_id
_entity_poly.type
_entity_poly.pdbx_seq_one_letter_code
_entity_poly.pdbx_strand_id
1 'polypeptide(L)'
;MPSRQDIANAIRALSMDAVQQAESGHPGAPLGMSDIAEVLWNDYLSHSPEHPDWLNRDRFVLSNGHASILLYSLLHLTGYPLSVEDLKQFRQLDSSTPGHPEHGHTPGVDTTTGPLGQGLANAIGMAIAEKTLSAQF
;
A
#
# COMPACT_ATOMS: atom_id res chain seq x y z
N MET A 1 -12.30 -19.98 5.93
CA MET A 1 -11.46 -18.85 5.52
C MET A 1 -12.05 -18.29 4.24
N PRO A 2 -12.02 -16.97 4.01
CA PRO A 2 -12.45 -16.40 2.74
C PRO A 2 -11.59 -16.95 1.58
N SER A 3 -12.17 -17.03 0.39
CA SER A 3 -11.41 -17.41 -0.79
C SER A 3 -10.50 -16.23 -1.23
N ARG A 4 -9.47 -16.50 -2.05
CA ARG A 4 -8.64 -15.45 -2.64
C ARG A 4 -9.46 -14.42 -3.42
N GLN A 5 -10.48 -14.92 -4.13
CA GLN A 5 -11.41 -14.05 -4.85
C GLN A 5 -12.19 -13.12 -3.90
N ASP A 6 -12.58 -13.61 -2.73
CA ASP A 6 -13.27 -12.78 -1.73
C ASP A 6 -12.34 -11.67 -1.22
N ILE A 7 -11.06 -11.98 -0.99
CA ILE A 7 -10.06 -10.98 -0.54
C ILE A 7 -9.82 -9.94 -1.63
N ALA A 8 -9.59 -10.37 -2.87
CA ALA A 8 -9.42 -9.45 -4.00
C ALA A 8 -10.66 -8.57 -4.21
N ASN A 9 -11.86 -9.13 -4.04
CA ASN A 9 -13.10 -8.37 -4.12
C ASN A 9 -13.28 -7.41 -2.93
N ALA A 10 -12.80 -7.76 -1.74
CA ALA A 10 -12.78 -6.84 -0.59
C ALA A 10 -11.89 -5.62 -0.87
N ILE A 11 -10.71 -5.81 -1.46
CA ILE A 11 -9.83 -4.71 -1.90
C ILE A 11 -10.55 -3.80 -2.89
N ARG A 12 -11.27 -4.39 -3.88
CA ARG A 12 -12.05 -3.62 -4.87
C ARG A 12 -13.16 -2.82 -4.20
N ALA A 13 -13.95 -3.46 -3.33
CA ALA A 13 -15.07 -2.83 -2.64
C ALA A 13 -14.60 -1.65 -1.78
N LEU A 14 -13.60 -1.87 -0.92
CA LEU A 14 -13.02 -0.81 -0.08
C LEU A 14 -12.52 0.36 -0.93
N SER A 15 -11.87 0.07 -2.06
CA SER A 15 -11.34 1.11 -2.95
C SER A 15 -12.44 1.91 -3.64
N MET A 16 -13.51 1.24 -4.11
CA MET A 16 -14.65 1.91 -4.72
C MET A 16 -15.38 2.80 -3.71
N ASP A 17 -15.67 2.26 -2.52
CA ASP A 17 -16.39 2.97 -1.47
C ASP A 17 -15.61 4.21 -0.98
N ALA A 18 -14.30 4.07 -0.78
CA ALA A 18 -13.47 5.20 -0.36
C ALA A 18 -13.39 6.31 -1.42
N VAL A 19 -13.23 5.96 -2.70
CA VAL A 19 -13.24 6.92 -3.81
C VAL A 19 -14.61 7.59 -3.95
N GLN A 20 -15.69 6.81 -3.82
CA GLN A 20 -17.05 7.34 -3.88
C GLN A 20 -17.33 8.29 -2.71
N GLN A 21 -16.94 7.91 -1.50
CA GLN A 21 -17.10 8.73 -0.29
C GLN A 21 -16.33 10.05 -0.38
N ALA A 22 -15.11 10.00 -0.91
CA ALA A 22 -14.26 11.18 -1.09
C ALA A 22 -14.67 12.06 -2.27
N GLU A 23 -15.57 11.58 -3.15
CA GLU A 23 -15.89 12.19 -4.45
C GLU A 23 -14.64 12.55 -5.26
N SER A 24 -13.54 11.84 -4.99
CA SER A 24 -12.21 12.11 -5.56
C SER A 24 -11.31 10.88 -5.45
N GLY A 25 -10.53 10.59 -6.48
CA GLY A 25 -9.58 9.49 -6.47
C GLY A 25 -9.45 8.76 -7.79
N HIS A 26 -8.68 7.69 -7.79
CA HIS A 26 -8.32 6.92 -8.99
C HIS A 26 -8.64 5.43 -8.77
N PRO A 27 -9.84 4.95 -9.15
CA PRO A 27 -10.24 3.57 -8.89
C PRO A 27 -9.65 2.56 -9.87
N GLY A 28 -9.17 2.97 -11.04
CA GLY A 28 -8.77 2.07 -12.12
C GLY A 28 -7.68 1.06 -11.73
N ALA A 29 -6.57 1.54 -11.19
CA ALA A 29 -5.49 0.66 -10.75
C ALA A 29 -5.88 -0.22 -9.54
N PRO A 30 -6.53 0.29 -8.48
CA PRO A 30 -7.06 -0.56 -7.41
C PRO A 30 -7.94 -1.70 -7.90
N LEU A 31 -8.85 -1.44 -8.83
CA LEU A 31 -9.75 -2.46 -9.37
C LEU A 31 -9.00 -3.50 -10.23
N GLY A 32 -8.07 -3.02 -11.07
CA GLY A 32 -7.34 -3.88 -12.00
C GLY A 32 -6.20 -4.70 -11.37
N MET A 33 -5.64 -4.22 -10.25
CA MET A 33 -4.47 -4.85 -9.60
C MET A 33 -4.81 -5.66 -8.35
N SER A 34 -6.06 -5.74 -7.94
CA SER A 34 -6.45 -6.41 -6.69
C SER A 34 -6.01 -7.87 -6.62
N ASP A 35 -6.13 -8.64 -7.70
CA ASP A 35 -5.72 -10.06 -7.71
C ASP A 35 -4.19 -10.19 -7.61
N ILE A 36 -3.45 -9.34 -8.32
CA ILE A 36 -1.98 -9.32 -8.26
C ILE A 36 -1.52 -8.92 -6.86
N ALA A 37 -2.14 -7.91 -6.28
CA ALA A 37 -1.81 -7.41 -4.96
C ALA A 37 -2.14 -8.45 -3.88
N GLU A 38 -3.26 -9.14 -3.97
CA GLU A 38 -3.64 -10.23 -3.07
C GLU A 38 -2.57 -11.33 -3.06
N VAL A 39 -2.18 -11.81 -4.24
CA VAL A 39 -1.15 -12.86 -4.37
C VAL A 39 0.19 -12.38 -3.82
N LEU A 40 0.62 -11.17 -4.16
CA LEU A 40 1.89 -10.63 -3.69
C LEU A 40 1.94 -10.53 -2.16
N TRP A 41 0.90 -10.00 -1.53
CA TRP A 41 0.87 -9.76 -0.10
C TRP A 41 0.67 -11.03 0.73
N ASN A 42 -0.06 -12.02 0.23
CA ASN A 42 -0.31 -13.26 0.96
C ASN A 42 0.76 -14.34 0.74
N ASP A 43 1.37 -14.42 -0.45
CA ASP A 43 2.26 -15.52 -0.79
C ASP A 43 3.75 -15.16 -0.78
N TYR A 44 4.09 -13.89 -1.03
CA TYR A 44 5.47 -13.50 -1.30
C TYR A 44 6.02 -12.45 -0.35
N LEU A 45 5.21 -11.46 0.04
CA LEU A 45 5.69 -10.33 0.82
C LEU A 45 5.93 -10.72 2.28
N SER A 46 7.16 -10.59 2.75
CA SER A 46 7.51 -10.75 4.15
C SER A 46 7.30 -9.43 4.88
N HIS A 47 6.23 -9.32 5.67
CA HIS A 47 5.87 -8.11 6.40
C HIS A 47 5.30 -8.43 7.79
N SER A 48 5.28 -7.46 8.70
CA SER A 48 4.71 -7.61 10.03
C SER A 48 3.87 -6.39 10.40
N PRO A 49 2.54 -6.52 10.44
CA PRO A 49 1.65 -5.43 10.86
C PRO A 49 1.90 -4.95 12.29
N GLU A 50 2.29 -5.88 13.19
CA GLU A 50 2.62 -5.55 14.59
C GLU A 50 3.96 -4.81 14.73
N HIS A 51 4.86 -5.00 13.75
CA HIS A 51 6.19 -4.37 13.71
C HIS A 51 6.45 -3.76 12.34
N PRO A 52 5.74 -2.68 11.96
CA PRO A 52 5.84 -2.08 10.62
C PRO A 52 7.24 -1.57 10.29
N ASP A 53 8.06 -1.29 11.30
CA ASP A 53 9.44 -0.83 11.16
C ASP A 53 10.50 -1.97 11.24
N TRP A 54 10.06 -3.23 11.22
CA TRP A 54 10.97 -4.36 11.23
C TRP A 54 11.98 -4.27 10.07
N LEU A 55 13.27 -4.28 10.40
CA LEU A 55 14.34 -4.00 9.45
C LEU A 55 14.44 -5.03 8.32
N ASN A 56 14.20 -6.31 8.63
CA ASN A 56 14.34 -7.42 7.67
C ASN A 56 13.03 -7.77 6.95
N ARG A 57 12.07 -6.84 6.90
CA ARG A 57 10.86 -7.00 6.09
C ARG A 57 11.11 -6.59 4.64
N ASP A 58 10.29 -7.11 3.73
CA ASP A 58 10.27 -6.62 2.37
C ASP A 58 9.76 -5.16 2.30
N ARG A 59 10.19 -4.45 1.28
CA ARG A 59 9.76 -3.06 1.00
C ARG A 59 8.79 -3.05 -0.16
N PHE A 60 7.58 -2.56 0.10
CA PHE A 60 6.57 -2.42 -0.94
C PHE A 60 6.47 -0.98 -1.41
N VAL A 61 6.70 -0.74 -2.69
CA VAL A 61 6.63 0.59 -3.30
C VAL A 61 5.52 0.65 -4.33
N LEU A 62 4.47 1.41 -4.03
CA LEU A 62 3.40 1.69 -4.97
C LEU A 62 3.83 2.84 -5.90
N SER A 63 4.44 2.52 -7.05
CA SER A 63 4.98 3.52 -7.99
C SER A 63 3.89 4.39 -8.62
N ASN A 64 2.71 3.82 -8.87
CA ASN A 64 1.51 4.57 -9.26
C ASN A 64 0.80 5.12 -8.01
N GLY A 65 1.46 6.05 -7.30
CA GLY A 65 1.02 6.56 -6.01
C GLY A 65 -0.39 7.16 -5.98
N HIS A 66 -0.93 7.61 -7.13
CA HIS A 66 -2.33 8.03 -7.25
C HIS A 66 -3.34 6.90 -6.95
N ALA A 67 -2.90 5.62 -7.00
CA ALA A 67 -3.70 4.46 -6.61
C ALA A 67 -3.58 4.13 -5.09
N SER A 68 -3.27 5.10 -4.25
CA SER A 68 -2.96 4.95 -2.83
C SER A 68 -3.99 4.13 -2.06
N ILE A 69 -5.27 4.21 -2.42
CA ILE A 69 -6.33 3.44 -1.77
C ILE A 69 -6.14 1.92 -1.92
N LEU A 70 -5.46 1.44 -2.97
CA LEU A 70 -5.06 0.03 -3.08
C LEU A 70 -4.16 -0.36 -1.91
N LEU A 71 -3.13 0.44 -1.66
CA LEU A 71 -2.18 0.19 -0.56
C LEU A 71 -2.88 0.29 0.79
N TYR A 72 -3.72 1.29 1.01
CA TYR A 72 -4.45 1.44 2.27
C TYR A 72 -5.43 0.29 2.53
N SER A 73 -6.11 -0.22 1.50
CA SER A 73 -6.96 -1.40 1.60
C SER A 73 -6.16 -2.65 1.97
N LEU A 74 -4.98 -2.84 1.40
CA LEU A 74 -4.06 -3.93 1.74
C LEU A 74 -3.56 -3.81 3.19
N LEU A 75 -3.11 -2.64 3.61
CA LEU A 75 -2.66 -2.39 4.98
C LEU A 75 -3.78 -2.69 6.00
N HIS A 76 -5.00 -2.21 5.72
CA HIS A 76 -6.16 -2.51 6.56
C HIS A 76 -6.44 -4.01 6.65
N LEU A 77 -6.56 -4.69 5.51
CA LEU A 77 -6.93 -6.11 5.46
C LEU A 77 -5.85 -7.04 6.04
N THR A 78 -4.60 -6.62 6.05
CA THR A 78 -3.47 -7.39 6.61
C THR A 78 -3.15 -7.04 8.06
N GLY A 79 -3.93 -6.16 8.69
CA GLY A 79 -3.88 -5.92 10.14
C GLY A 79 -2.94 -4.81 10.60
N TYR A 80 -2.48 -3.96 9.69
CA TYR A 80 -1.81 -2.72 10.11
C TYR A 80 -2.77 -1.81 10.88
N PRO A 81 -2.25 -0.86 11.69
CA PRO A 81 -3.10 0.04 12.48
C PRO A 81 -3.76 1.11 11.60
N LEU A 82 -4.59 0.64 10.69
CA LEU A 82 -5.39 1.44 9.77
C LEU A 82 -6.81 0.89 9.75
N SER A 83 -7.76 1.61 10.31
CA SER A 83 -9.14 1.17 10.50
C SER A 83 -10.00 1.44 9.25
N VAL A 84 -11.19 0.86 9.20
CA VAL A 84 -12.22 1.22 8.19
C VAL A 84 -12.60 2.68 8.28
N GLU A 85 -12.63 3.25 9.49
CA GLU A 85 -12.94 4.67 9.67
C GLU A 85 -11.85 5.57 9.05
N ASP A 86 -10.57 5.15 9.09
CA ASP A 86 -9.50 5.85 8.38
C ASP A 86 -9.69 5.77 6.86
N LEU A 87 -10.12 4.63 6.34
CA LEU A 87 -10.42 4.49 4.90
C LEU A 87 -11.58 5.40 4.46
N LYS A 88 -12.58 5.60 5.31
CA LYS A 88 -13.69 6.55 5.07
C LYS A 88 -13.22 8.00 5.00
N GLN A 89 -12.07 8.32 5.60
CA GLN A 89 -11.45 9.63 5.54
C GLN A 89 -10.44 9.77 4.38
N PHE A 90 -10.52 8.89 3.38
CA PHE A 90 -9.63 8.94 2.22
C PHE A 90 -9.62 10.32 1.57
N ARG A 91 -8.41 10.88 1.37
CA ARG A 91 -8.16 12.20 0.76
C ARG A 91 -8.73 13.39 1.55
N GLN A 92 -9.16 13.20 2.78
CA GLN A 92 -9.55 14.32 3.64
C GLN A 92 -8.32 14.96 4.27
N LEU A 93 -8.43 16.23 4.64
CA LEU A 93 -7.36 16.95 5.30
C LEU A 93 -6.97 16.25 6.62
N ASP A 94 -5.68 16.12 6.86
CA ASP A 94 -5.08 15.48 8.05
C ASP A 94 -5.47 14.00 8.27
N SER A 95 -6.05 13.34 7.26
CA SER A 95 -6.38 11.92 7.38
C SER A 95 -5.15 11.02 7.25
N SER A 96 -5.19 9.84 7.89
CA SER A 96 -4.16 8.78 7.75
C SER A 96 -4.12 8.15 6.36
N THR A 97 -5.04 8.53 5.45
CA THR A 97 -5.18 7.99 4.09
C THR A 97 -5.14 9.10 3.04
N PRO A 98 -4.01 9.82 2.91
CA PRO A 98 -3.88 10.90 1.93
C PRO A 98 -4.00 10.40 0.48
N GLY A 99 -4.17 11.33 -0.46
CA GLY A 99 -4.36 11.01 -1.88
C GLY A 99 -3.20 10.30 -2.56
N HIS A 100 -2.00 10.38 -1.98
CA HIS A 100 -0.78 9.66 -2.36
C HIS A 100 -0.09 9.11 -1.12
N PRO A 101 0.61 7.96 -1.18
CA PRO A 101 1.31 7.43 -0.01
C PRO A 101 2.40 8.39 0.45
N GLU A 102 2.45 8.63 1.77
CA GLU A 102 3.44 9.49 2.40
C GLU A 102 4.19 8.73 3.49
N HIS A 103 5.51 8.62 3.33
CA HIS A 103 6.36 7.96 4.32
C HIS A 103 6.32 8.72 5.66
N GLY A 104 6.17 7.97 6.75
CA GLY A 104 6.09 8.53 8.10
C GLY A 104 4.69 9.05 8.48
N HIS A 105 3.73 9.08 7.54
CA HIS A 105 2.37 9.50 7.79
C HIS A 105 1.43 8.30 8.00
N THR A 106 1.47 7.32 7.12
CA THR A 106 0.69 6.08 7.23
C THR A 106 1.62 4.92 7.61
N PRO A 107 1.35 4.17 8.70
CA PRO A 107 2.13 2.99 9.07
C PRO A 107 2.17 1.96 7.93
N GLY A 108 3.36 1.44 7.61
CA GLY A 108 3.54 0.47 6.53
C GLY A 108 3.80 1.09 5.15
N VAL A 109 3.87 2.42 5.03
CA VAL A 109 4.27 3.11 3.81
C VAL A 109 5.79 3.30 3.78
N ASP A 110 6.47 2.67 2.84
CA ASP A 110 7.94 2.66 2.74
C ASP A 110 8.53 3.92 2.12
N THR A 111 7.81 4.55 1.21
CA THR A 111 8.30 5.76 0.52
C THR A 111 7.14 6.59 0.00
N THR A 112 7.33 7.89 -0.01
CA THR A 112 6.41 8.83 -0.62
C THR A 112 6.46 8.70 -2.13
N THR A 113 5.28 8.50 -2.75
CA THR A 113 5.14 8.44 -4.21
C THR A 113 4.03 9.38 -4.68
N GLY A 114 3.99 9.64 -5.98
CA GLY A 114 3.02 10.59 -6.58
C GLY A 114 3.44 10.90 -8.02
N PRO A 115 4.63 11.50 -8.23
CA PRO A 115 5.18 11.66 -9.58
C PRO A 115 5.36 10.30 -10.26
N LEU A 116 4.77 10.12 -11.43
CA LEU A 116 4.77 8.84 -12.15
C LEU A 116 6.20 8.39 -12.49
N GLY A 117 6.50 7.12 -12.16
CA GLY A 117 7.82 6.52 -12.38
C GLY A 117 8.81 6.70 -11.23
N GLN A 118 8.62 7.66 -10.34
CA GLN A 118 9.53 7.90 -9.20
C GLN A 118 9.63 6.69 -8.28
N GLY A 119 8.51 6.02 -7.99
CA GLY A 119 8.50 4.86 -7.10
C GLY A 119 9.36 3.71 -7.62
N LEU A 120 9.36 3.45 -8.93
CA LEU A 120 10.25 2.46 -9.54
C LEU A 120 11.73 2.81 -9.29
N ALA A 121 12.11 4.06 -9.48
CA ALA A 121 13.48 4.51 -9.22
C ALA A 121 13.85 4.39 -7.74
N ASN A 122 12.93 4.71 -6.82
CA ASN A 122 13.13 4.56 -5.38
C ASN A 122 13.33 3.07 -5.02
N ALA A 123 12.51 2.16 -5.55
CA ALA A 123 12.64 0.73 -5.32
C ALA A 123 13.98 0.18 -5.81
N ILE A 124 14.44 0.61 -6.98
CA ILE A 124 15.76 0.25 -7.51
C ILE A 124 16.86 0.77 -6.58
N GLY A 125 16.75 2.00 -6.10
CA GLY A 125 17.70 2.58 -5.14
C GLY A 125 17.78 1.79 -3.84
N MET A 126 16.64 1.36 -3.29
CA MET A 126 16.57 0.50 -2.11
C MET A 126 17.23 -0.86 -2.35
N ALA A 127 16.98 -1.50 -3.50
CA ALA A 127 17.59 -2.77 -3.86
C ALA A 127 19.12 -2.68 -4.03
N ILE A 128 19.60 -1.57 -4.61
CA ILE A 128 21.06 -1.31 -4.70
C ILE A 128 21.66 -1.12 -3.32
N ALA A 129 21.01 -0.39 -2.43
CA ALA A 129 21.47 -0.17 -1.06
C ALA A 129 21.55 -1.50 -0.29
N GLU A 130 20.50 -2.32 -0.35
CA GLU A 130 20.48 -3.66 0.25
C GLU A 130 21.62 -4.54 -0.26
N LYS A 131 21.81 -4.62 -1.58
CA LYS A 131 22.88 -5.38 -2.21
C LYS A 131 24.28 -4.91 -1.77
N THR A 132 24.45 -3.60 -1.64
CA THR A 132 25.70 -2.99 -1.19
C THR A 132 25.99 -3.34 0.27
N LEU A 133 24.99 -3.20 1.14
CA LEU A 133 25.13 -3.53 2.56
C LEU A 133 25.43 -5.02 2.75
N SER A 134 24.72 -5.91 2.09
CA SER A 134 24.95 -7.36 2.20
C SER A 134 26.30 -7.83 1.63
N ALA A 135 26.97 -7.00 0.84
CA ALA A 135 28.31 -7.29 0.34
C ALA A 135 29.41 -6.76 1.29
N GLN A 136 29.05 -5.87 2.22
CA GLN A 136 29.99 -5.27 3.17
C GLN A 136 29.92 -5.89 4.57
N PHE A 137 28.73 -6.41 4.95
CA PHE A 137 28.39 -6.97 6.26
C PHE A 137 27.80 -8.37 6.14
#